data_9ab94645ab73be76f3368c14a94e2579
#
_entry.id   9ab94645ab73be76f3368c14a94e2579
#
_cell.length_a   1.000
_cell.length_b   1.000
_cell.length_c   1.000
_cell.angle_alpha   90.00
_cell.angle_beta   90.00
_cell.angle_gamma   90.00
#
_symmetry.space_group_name_H-M   'P 1'
#
loop_
_entity.id
_entity.type
_entity.pdbx_description
1 polymer ?
#
loop_
_entity_poly.entity_id
_entity_poly.type
_entity_poly.pdbx_seq_one_letter_code
_entity_poly.pdbx_strand_id
1 'polypeptide(L)'
;PNHGGILVNLKRMNRILAIDPRNWNALIEPGVTYSQLQGELEKHSLRVATPLGSPPSASVLSSYLERNPVVTAADFIFGNELINTYDIVMPTGELFTVGHPPSEKARSMAPDGPALDFYRLFQGAQGTLGIVVRMSIRLLPLPKVQHVLFIPTDTVGQAVAVSQRIQRQELGLECFALNNFDLAAFLVADPAQDKNLRKGKYIGTYGAKRWAEEQVTQFQRLREALPAWTVIICLAGWARRPEEKVEYQKLDLRDLA
;
A
#
# COMPACT_ATOMS: atom_id res chain seq x y z
N PRO A 1 27.44 5.32 10.15
CA PRO A 1 28.77 4.81 9.75
C PRO A 1 29.86 5.67 10.39
N ASN A 2 30.88 5.02 10.92
CA ASN A 2 31.96 5.71 11.64
C ASN A 2 32.92 6.53 10.72
N HIS A 3 32.70 6.50 9.40
CA HIS A 3 33.58 7.09 8.39
C HIS A 3 32.94 8.17 7.53
N GLY A 4 31.80 8.71 7.96
CA GLY A 4 31.01 9.64 7.16
C GLY A 4 30.22 8.95 6.06
N GLY A 5 29.46 9.71 5.29
CA GLY A 5 28.63 9.20 4.20
C GLY A 5 27.96 10.32 3.43
N ILE A 6 27.46 10.00 2.23
CA ILE A 6 26.71 10.91 1.38
C ILE A 6 25.24 10.55 1.51
N LEU A 7 24.40 11.49 1.96
CA LEU A 7 22.95 11.36 1.97
C LEU A 7 22.38 11.93 0.67
N VAL A 8 21.81 11.05 -0.16
CA VAL A 8 21.13 11.47 -1.39
C VAL A 8 19.64 11.62 -1.11
N ASN A 9 19.14 12.85 -1.20
CA ASN A 9 17.73 13.16 -0.98
C ASN A 9 16.98 13.32 -2.32
N LEU A 10 16.15 12.34 -2.66
CA LEU A 10 15.39 12.29 -3.90
C LEU A 10 14.00 12.97 -3.84
N LYS A 11 13.63 13.59 -2.74
CA LYS A 11 12.30 14.22 -2.55
C LYS A 11 11.94 15.28 -3.61
N ARG A 12 12.94 15.91 -4.23
CA ARG A 12 12.73 16.90 -5.30
C ARG A 12 12.38 16.27 -6.66
N MET A 13 12.64 14.98 -6.84
CA MET A 13 12.21 14.20 -8.00
C MET A 13 10.81 13.64 -7.70
N ASN A 14 9.79 14.47 -7.78
CA ASN A 14 8.43 14.17 -7.33
C ASN A 14 7.37 14.36 -8.43
N ARG A 15 7.76 14.21 -9.69
CA ARG A 15 6.85 14.35 -10.82
C ARG A 15 6.18 13.01 -11.13
N ILE A 16 4.88 13.05 -11.38
CA ILE A 16 4.16 12.02 -12.11
C ILE A 16 4.39 12.31 -13.60
N LEU A 17 5.22 11.51 -14.24
CA LEU A 17 5.69 11.77 -15.60
C LEU A 17 4.65 11.41 -16.66
N ALA A 18 3.89 10.33 -16.41
CA ALA A 18 2.79 9.91 -17.26
C ALA A 18 1.79 9.04 -16.49
N ILE A 19 0.53 9.09 -16.88
CA ILE A 19 -0.52 8.14 -16.51
C ILE A 19 -1.14 7.63 -17.81
N ASP A 20 -1.21 6.32 -17.95
CA ASP A 20 -1.91 5.66 -19.06
C ASP A 20 -3.14 4.90 -18.52
N PRO A 21 -4.32 5.55 -18.55
CA PRO A 21 -5.53 4.92 -18.02
C PRO A 21 -6.02 3.74 -18.87
N ARG A 22 -5.60 3.66 -20.13
CA ARG A 22 -6.00 2.56 -21.01
C ARG A 22 -5.26 1.26 -20.68
N ASN A 23 -3.96 1.37 -20.37
CA ASN A 23 -3.11 0.22 -20.05
C ASN A 23 -2.87 0.08 -18.53
N TRP A 24 -3.49 0.92 -17.71
CA TRP A 24 -3.38 0.93 -16.25
C TRP A 24 -1.95 1.04 -15.75
N ASN A 25 -1.23 1.99 -16.27
CA ASN A 25 0.16 2.23 -15.90
C ASN A 25 0.39 3.69 -15.49
N ALA A 26 1.34 3.90 -14.60
CA ALA A 26 1.87 5.22 -14.28
C ALA A 26 3.39 5.20 -14.28
N LEU A 27 4.00 6.25 -14.79
CA LEU A 27 5.43 6.50 -14.74
C LEU A 27 5.71 7.60 -13.73
N ILE A 28 6.48 7.27 -12.71
CA ILE A 28 6.71 8.14 -11.55
C ILE A 28 8.19 8.29 -11.20
N GLU A 29 8.51 9.41 -10.54
CA GLU A 29 9.82 9.68 -9.92
C GLU A 29 9.84 9.25 -8.44
N PRO A 30 11.04 9.08 -7.82
CA PRO A 30 11.19 8.54 -6.45
C PRO A 30 10.50 9.33 -5.34
N GLY A 31 10.34 10.65 -5.51
CA GLY A 31 9.72 11.51 -4.51
C GLY A 31 8.20 11.57 -4.58
N VAL A 32 7.55 10.85 -5.52
CA VAL A 32 6.10 10.80 -5.63
C VAL A 32 5.53 10.02 -4.45
N THR A 33 4.59 10.64 -3.73
CA THR A 33 3.94 10.04 -2.56
C THR A 33 2.62 9.36 -2.92
N TYR A 34 2.15 8.44 -2.04
CA TYR A 34 0.84 7.80 -2.20
C TYR A 34 -0.29 8.83 -2.31
N SER A 35 -0.30 9.84 -1.44
CA SER A 35 -1.31 10.90 -1.44
C SER A 35 -1.34 11.66 -2.77
N GLN A 36 -0.17 12.03 -3.29
CA GLN A 36 -0.05 12.74 -4.56
C GLN A 36 -0.53 11.89 -5.73
N LEU A 37 -0.06 10.64 -5.82
CA LEU A 37 -0.39 9.74 -6.92
C LEU A 37 -1.87 9.35 -6.90
N GLN A 38 -2.41 8.97 -5.72
CA GLN A 38 -3.80 8.56 -5.59
C GLN A 38 -4.76 9.69 -5.97
N GLY A 39 -4.47 10.94 -5.57
CA GLY A 39 -5.29 12.10 -5.94
C GLY A 39 -5.36 12.34 -7.47
N GLU A 40 -4.31 12.03 -8.21
CA GLU A 40 -4.35 12.08 -9.67
C GLU A 40 -5.07 10.88 -10.29
N LEU A 41 -4.87 9.67 -9.74
CA LEU A 41 -5.46 8.43 -10.25
C LEU A 41 -6.98 8.37 -10.11
N GLU A 42 -7.54 8.97 -9.06
CA GLU A 42 -8.99 9.05 -8.84
C GLU A 42 -9.73 9.73 -10.00
N LYS A 43 -9.10 10.70 -10.66
CA LYS A 43 -9.64 11.37 -11.86
C LYS A 43 -9.85 10.39 -13.02
N HIS A 44 -9.16 9.26 -12.99
CA HIS A 44 -9.20 8.22 -14.00
C HIS A 44 -9.91 6.94 -13.53
N SER A 45 -10.54 6.96 -12.35
CA SER A 45 -11.15 5.78 -11.71
C SER A 45 -10.13 4.64 -11.50
N LEU A 46 -8.89 5.01 -11.18
CA LEU A 46 -7.77 4.11 -10.90
C LEU A 46 -7.25 4.32 -9.48
N ARG A 47 -6.55 3.32 -8.97
CA ARG A 47 -5.86 3.37 -7.68
C ARG A 47 -4.47 2.75 -7.77
N VAL A 48 -3.61 3.15 -6.85
CA VAL A 48 -2.35 2.49 -6.57
C VAL A 48 -2.55 1.46 -5.46
N ALA A 49 -1.91 0.31 -5.57
CA ALA A 49 -1.88 -0.65 -4.45
C ALA A 49 -0.99 -0.11 -3.34
N THR A 50 -1.53 -0.05 -2.14
CA THR A 50 -0.85 0.55 -0.99
C THR A 50 -0.56 -0.53 0.05
N PRO A 51 0.69 -0.69 0.50
CA PRO A 51 1.02 -1.59 1.59
C PRO A 51 0.35 -1.18 2.90
N LEU A 52 0.01 -2.16 3.73
CA LEU A 52 -0.58 -1.91 5.04
C LEU A 52 0.36 -1.05 5.90
N GLY A 53 -0.19 -0.01 6.52
CA GLY A 53 0.56 0.89 7.39
C GLY A 53 1.45 1.90 6.67
N SER A 54 1.46 1.96 5.34
CA SER A 54 2.19 2.99 4.60
C SER A 54 1.53 4.36 4.80
N PRO A 55 2.26 5.36 5.34
CA PRO A 55 1.68 6.69 5.49
C PRO A 55 1.44 7.35 4.12
N PRO A 56 0.43 8.22 3.98
CA PRO A 56 0.15 8.92 2.71
C PRO A 56 1.32 9.71 2.13
N SER A 57 2.27 10.10 2.99
CA SER A 57 3.51 10.82 2.62
C SER A 57 4.67 9.90 2.22
N ALA A 58 4.51 8.58 2.30
CA ALA A 58 5.55 7.65 1.87
C ALA A 58 5.71 7.66 0.35
N SER A 59 6.94 7.42 -0.10
CA SER A 59 7.25 7.25 -1.52
C SER A 59 6.70 5.93 -2.04
N VAL A 60 5.94 5.98 -3.13
CA VAL A 60 5.42 4.79 -3.81
C VAL A 60 6.56 3.93 -4.33
N LEU A 61 7.51 4.55 -5.03
CA LEU A 61 8.66 3.87 -5.63
C LEU A 61 9.51 3.15 -4.57
N SER A 62 9.83 3.82 -3.46
CA SER A 62 10.61 3.21 -2.38
C SER A 62 9.88 2.02 -1.75
N SER A 63 8.58 2.14 -1.48
CA SER A 63 7.78 1.03 -0.93
C SER A 63 7.78 -0.21 -1.83
N TYR A 64 7.71 -0.01 -3.15
CA TYR A 64 7.71 -1.12 -4.10
C TYR A 64 9.10 -1.76 -4.24
N LEU A 65 10.18 -0.96 -4.21
CA LEU A 65 11.54 -1.47 -4.20
C LEU A 65 11.88 -2.26 -2.93
N GLU A 66 11.37 -1.84 -1.77
CA GLU A 66 11.54 -2.55 -0.49
C GLU A 66 10.65 -3.80 -0.38
N ARG A 67 9.84 -4.10 -1.39
CA ARG A 67 8.95 -5.27 -1.44
C ARG A 67 7.96 -5.30 -0.29
N ASN A 68 7.45 -4.12 0.12
CA ASN A 68 6.44 -4.04 1.15
C ASN A 68 5.18 -4.83 0.73
N PRO A 69 4.68 -5.73 1.57
CA PRO A 69 3.54 -6.58 1.22
C PRO A 69 2.28 -5.74 1.03
N VAL A 70 1.58 -5.98 -0.06
CA VAL A 70 0.25 -5.44 -0.31
C VAL A 70 -0.78 -6.46 0.16
N VAL A 71 -1.77 -6.00 0.93
CA VAL A 71 -2.82 -6.86 1.50
C VAL A 71 -3.94 -7.07 0.50
N THR A 72 -3.78 -8.03 -0.38
CA THR A 72 -4.84 -8.46 -1.31
C THR A 72 -5.55 -9.70 -0.78
N ALA A 73 -6.83 -9.87 -1.12
CA ALA A 73 -7.59 -11.03 -0.67
C ALA A 73 -7.31 -12.28 -1.48
N ALA A 74 -7.23 -12.14 -2.80
CA ALA A 74 -7.11 -13.27 -3.74
C ALA A 74 -5.69 -13.50 -4.24
N ASP A 75 -4.91 -12.43 -4.41
CA ASP A 75 -3.58 -12.50 -5.01
C ASP A 75 -2.48 -12.39 -3.95
N PHE A 76 -1.51 -13.30 -3.97
CA PHE A 76 -0.28 -13.18 -3.18
C PHE A 76 0.70 -12.22 -3.87
N ILE A 77 0.32 -10.93 -3.93
CA ILE A 77 1.14 -9.91 -4.58
C ILE A 77 2.09 -9.30 -3.56
N PHE A 78 3.37 -9.59 -3.69
CA PHE A 78 4.39 -8.71 -3.14
C PHE A 78 4.50 -7.49 -4.05
N GLY A 79 4.70 -6.29 -3.49
CA GLY A 79 4.67 -5.02 -4.24
C GLY A 79 5.48 -4.99 -5.55
N ASN A 80 6.46 -5.89 -5.69
CA ASN A 80 7.25 -6.06 -6.90
C ASN A 80 6.49 -6.51 -8.16
N GLU A 81 5.38 -7.23 -8.01
CA GLU A 81 4.57 -7.68 -9.16
C GLU A 81 3.77 -6.55 -9.80
N LEU A 82 3.75 -5.40 -9.13
CA LEU A 82 3.14 -4.17 -9.63
C LEU A 82 4.15 -3.24 -10.32
N ILE A 83 5.41 -3.63 -10.41
CA ILE A 83 6.45 -2.91 -11.15
C ILE A 83 6.50 -3.43 -12.58
N ASN A 84 6.43 -2.52 -13.57
CA ASN A 84 6.62 -2.88 -14.96
C ASN A 84 8.08 -2.72 -15.37
N THR A 85 8.63 -1.52 -15.21
CA THR A 85 10.00 -1.16 -15.55
C THR A 85 10.54 -0.11 -14.60
N TYR A 86 11.84 0.05 -14.55
CA TYR A 86 12.47 1.21 -13.91
C TYR A 86 13.84 1.53 -14.50
N ASP A 87 14.24 2.79 -14.33
CA ASP A 87 15.56 3.26 -14.67
C ASP A 87 16.41 3.41 -13.41
N ILE A 88 17.59 2.85 -13.45
CA ILE A 88 18.57 2.88 -12.36
C ILE A 88 19.88 3.51 -12.83
N VAL A 89 20.39 4.45 -12.05
CA VAL A 89 21.75 4.98 -12.21
C VAL A 89 22.71 4.04 -11.50
N MET A 90 23.56 3.40 -12.27
CA MET A 90 24.57 2.46 -11.78
C MET A 90 25.72 3.19 -11.07
N PRO A 91 26.54 2.51 -10.24
CA PRO A 91 27.70 3.13 -9.60
C PRO A 91 28.72 3.74 -10.59
N THR A 92 28.72 3.27 -11.84
CA THR A 92 29.54 3.83 -12.92
C THR A 92 29.01 5.16 -13.48
N GLY A 93 27.78 5.56 -13.07
CA GLY A 93 27.08 6.73 -13.61
C GLY A 93 26.23 6.45 -14.85
N GLU A 94 26.27 5.23 -15.35
CA GLU A 94 25.46 4.82 -16.51
C GLU A 94 23.99 4.63 -16.12
N LEU A 95 23.08 4.97 -17.03
CA LEU A 95 21.66 4.69 -16.86
C LEU A 95 21.33 3.31 -17.44
N PHE A 96 20.84 2.43 -16.59
CA PHE A 96 20.38 1.11 -16.97
C PHE A 96 18.85 1.03 -16.83
N THR A 97 18.14 0.61 -17.88
CA THR A 97 16.69 0.42 -17.85
C THR A 97 16.41 -1.06 -17.65
N VAL A 98 15.67 -1.37 -16.59
CA VAL A 98 15.18 -2.71 -16.29
C VAL A 98 13.80 -2.89 -16.90
N GLY A 99 13.55 -4.08 -17.44
CA GLY A 99 12.36 -4.39 -18.23
C GLY A 99 12.68 -4.37 -19.72
N HIS A 100 11.83 -5.01 -20.51
CA HIS A 100 12.06 -5.12 -21.95
C HIS A 100 11.06 -4.27 -22.74
N PRO A 101 11.45 -3.07 -23.17
CA PRO A 101 10.54 -2.25 -23.94
C PRO A 101 10.32 -2.86 -25.33
N PRO A 102 9.09 -3.23 -25.70
CA PRO A 102 8.79 -3.83 -27.02
C PRO A 102 8.98 -2.83 -28.17
N SER A 103 9.07 -1.54 -27.87
CA SER A 103 9.39 -0.48 -28.83
C SER A 103 9.87 0.78 -28.09
N GLU A 104 10.54 1.70 -28.78
CA GLU A 104 10.93 2.99 -28.23
C GLU A 104 9.72 3.80 -27.68
N LYS A 105 8.56 3.69 -28.30
CA LYS A 105 7.33 4.36 -27.89
C LYS A 105 6.74 3.77 -26.60
N ALA A 106 6.98 2.49 -26.33
CA ALA A 106 6.51 1.80 -25.15
C ALA A 106 7.57 1.69 -24.04
N ARG A 107 8.76 2.23 -24.27
CA ARG A 107 9.98 2.03 -23.47
C ARG A 107 9.82 2.26 -21.97
N SER A 108 8.94 3.14 -21.55
CA SER A 108 8.76 3.48 -20.15
C SER A 108 7.51 2.88 -19.50
N MET A 109 6.66 2.22 -20.28
CA MET A 109 5.33 1.80 -19.82
C MET A 109 5.05 0.31 -20.03
N ALA A 110 5.87 -0.38 -20.82
CA ALA A 110 5.66 -1.78 -21.13
C ALA A 110 6.04 -2.68 -19.94
N PRO A 111 5.21 -3.67 -19.61
CA PRO A 111 5.61 -4.73 -18.70
C PRO A 111 6.72 -5.58 -19.32
N ASP A 112 7.35 -6.41 -18.49
CA ASP A 112 8.39 -7.33 -18.94
C ASP A 112 7.89 -8.22 -20.08
N GLY A 113 8.68 -8.26 -21.14
CA GLY A 113 8.51 -9.22 -22.23
C GLY A 113 9.20 -10.56 -21.90
N PRO A 114 9.28 -11.48 -22.87
CA PRO A 114 9.92 -12.79 -22.68
C PRO A 114 11.45 -12.65 -22.67
N ALA A 115 12.01 -11.94 -21.69
CA ALA A 115 13.43 -11.67 -21.50
C ALA A 115 13.86 -11.99 -20.07
N LEU A 116 15.16 -11.85 -19.80
CA LEU A 116 15.70 -12.00 -18.46
C LEU A 116 15.14 -10.88 -17.55
N ASP A 117 14.57 -11.32 -16.44
CA ASP A 117 13.95 -10.45 -15.47
C ASP A 117 15.01 -9.93 -14.48
N PHE A 118 15.59 -8.77 -14.78
CA PHE A 118 16.58 -8.13 -13.90
C PHE A 118 15.95 -7.29 -12.79
N TYR A 119 14.65 -7.00 -12.82
CA TYR A 119 14.07 -6.11 -11.80
C TYR A 119 14.17 -6.70 -10.40
N ARG A 120 14.11 -8.03 -10.25
CA ARG A 120 14.24 -8.71 -8.95
C ARG A 120 15.65 -8.61 -8.36
N LEU A 121 16.67 -8.38 -9.18
CA LEU A 121 18.04 -8.20 -8.71
C LEU A 121 18.23 -6.94 -7.86
N PHE A 122 17.54 -5.86 -8.25
CA PHE A 122 17.70 -4.56 -7.61
C PHE A 122 16.68 -4.32 -6.48
N GLN A 123 15.62 -5.10 -6.42
CA GLN A 123 14.64 -5.00 -5.34
C GLN A 123 15.19 -5.52 -4.03
N GLY A 124 14.97 -4.79 -2.94
CA GLY A 124 15.55 -5.08 -1.64
C GLY A 124 17.04 -4.81 -1.55
N ALA A 125 17.67 -4.27 -2.60
CA ALA A 125 19.10 -3.94 -2.61
C ALA A 125 19.44 -2.69 -1.79
N GLN A 126 18.45 -1.92 -1.34
CA GLN A 126 18.59 -0.74 -0.46
C GLN A 126 19.63 0.28 -0.97
N GLY A 127 19.69 0.48 -2.29
CA GLY A 127 20.62 1.41 -2.93
C GLY A 127 22.05 0.93 -3.08
N THR A 128 22.39 -0.30 -2.68
CA THR A 128 23.76 -0.83 -2.78
C THR A 128 24.21 -1.10 -4.22
N LEU A 129 23.26 -1.35 -5.13
CA LEU A 129 23.55 -1.66 -6.54
C LEU A 129 23.35 -0.47 -7.48
N GLY A 130 22.65 0.57 -7.03
CA GLY A 130 22.38 1.76 -7.82
C GLY A 130 21.22 2.57 -7.26
N ILE A 131 20.87 3.68 -7.91
CA ILE A 131 19.81 4.60 -7.51
C ILE A 131 18.71 4.58 -8.55
N VAL A 132 17.51 4.10 -8.19
CA VAL A 132 16.34 4.13 -9.08
C VAL A 132 15.81 5.56 -9.17
N VAL A 133 15.74 6.08 -10.38
CA VAL A 133 15.37 7.48 -10.67
C VAL A 133 14.01 7.63 -11.34
N ARG A 134 13.45 6.52 -11.84
CA ARG A 134 12.14 6.50 -12.51
C ARG A 134 11.58 5.08 -12.47
N MET A 135 10.27 4.93 -12.30
CA MET A 135 9.61 3.62 -12.24
C MET A 135 8.25 3.68 -12.94
N SER A 136 7.98 2.69 -13.79
CA SER A 136 6.63 2.41 -14.30
C SER A 136 5.96 1.37 -13.43
N ILE A 137 4.76 1.67 -12.96
CA ILE A 137 3.98 0.81 -12.08
C ILE A 137 2.64 0.45 -12.69
N ARG A 138 2.16 -0.76 -12.39
CA ARG A 138 0.82 -1.20 -12.72
C ARG A 138 -0.19 -0.59 -11.76
N LEU A 139 -1.30 -0.11 -12.30
CA LEU A 139 -2.41 0.45 -11.56
C LEU A 139 -3.55 -0.57 -11.46
N LEU A 140 -4.47 -0.32 -10.54
CA LEU A 140 -5.65 -1.13 -10.32
C LEU A 140 -6.91 -0.29 -10.52
N PRO A 141 -8.05 -0.89 -10.91
CA PRO A 141 -9.30 -0.16 -10.98
C PRO A 141 -9.76 0.27 -9.59
N LEU A 142 -10.24 1.51 -9.47
CA LEU A 142 -10.82 2.02 -8.25
C LEU A 142 -12.26 1.47 -8.10
N PRO A 143 -12.58 0.75 -7.01
CA PRO A 143 -13.94 0.30 -6.78
C PRO A 143 -14.87 1.48 -6.50
N LYS A 144 -16.13 1.36 -6.92
CA LYS A 144 -17.17 2.38 -6.68
C LYS A 144 -17.77 2.28 -5.28
N VAL A 145 -17.85 1.06 -4.76
CA VAL A 145 -18.37 0.75 -3.42
C VAL A 145 -17.39 -0.15 -2.71
N GLN A 146 -17.14 0.16 -1.45
CA GLN A 146 -16.30 -0.64 -0.56
C GLN A 146 -17.00 -0.80 0.78
N HIS A 147 -17.03 -2.02 1.30
CA HIS A 147 -17.49 -2.32 2.66
C HIS A 147 -16.39 -3.06 3.41
N VAL A 148 -15.98 -2.51 4.54
CA VAL A 148 -15.02 -3.16 5.43
C VAL A 148 -15.79 -3.92 6.50
N LEU A 149 -15.47 -5.20 6.65
CA LEU A 149 -16.04 -6.06 7.67
C LEU A 149 -14.95 -6.55 8.62
N PHE A 150 -15.32 -6.70 9.88
CA PHE A 150 -14.45 -7.15 10.96
C PHE A 150 -15.00 -8.48 11.48
N ILE A 151 -14.20 -9.55 11.38
CA ILE A 151 -14.57 -10.89 11.81
C ILE A 151 -13.74 -11.21 13.06
N PRO A 152 -14.37 -11.21 14.26
CA PRO A 152 -13.68 -11.51 15.51
C PRO A 152 -13.30 -12.99 15.58
N THR A 153 -12.12 -13.28 16.12
CA THR A 153 -11.64 -14.63 16.40
C THR A 153 -10.86 -14.67 17.71
N ASP A 154 -10.88 -15.81 18.40
CA ASP A 154 -10.24 -15.96 19.70
C ASP A 154 -8.76 -16.34 19.60
N THR A 155 -8.40 -17.00 18.50
CA THR A 155 -7.04 -17.51 18.28
C THR A 155 -6.50 -17.18 16.91
N VAL A 156 -5.17 -17.11 16.78
CA VAL A 156 -4.50 -16.95 15.49
C VAL A 156 -4.85 -18.09 14.52
N GLY A 157 -5.01 -19.32 15.03
CA GLY A 157 -5.39 -20.47 14.20
C GLY A 157 -6.76 -20.28 13.53
N GLN A 158 -7.75 -19.76 14.27
CA GLN A 158 -9.06 -19.41 13.73
C GLN A 158 -8.94 -18.27 12.70
N ALA A 159 -8.18 -17.22 12.99
CA ALA A 159 -7.97 -16.11 12.07
C ALA A 159 -7.33 -16.58 10.74
N VAL A 160 -6.33 -17.47 10.81
CA VAL A 160 -5.70 -18.09 9.64
C VAL A 160 -6.70 -18.94 8.86
N ALA A 161 -7.50 -19.78 9.55
CA ALA A 161 -8.50 -20.62 8.89
C ALA A 161 -9.56 -19.80 8.15
N VAL A 162 -10.06 -18.73 8.76
CA VAL A 162 -11.00 -17.80 8.13
C VAL A 162 -10.37 -17.13 6.91
N SER A 163 -9.16 -16.58 7.06
CA SER A 163 -8.44 -15.92 5.95
C SER A 163 -8.21 -16.88 4.78
N GLN A 164 -7.82 -18.13 5.05
CA GLN A 164 -7.64 -19.14 4.00
C GLN A 164 -8.94 -19.49 3.26
N ARG A 165 -10.07 -19.56 3.97
CA ARG A 165 -11.38 -19.80 3.33
C ARG A 165 -11.75 -18.63 2.41
N ILE A 166 -11.56 -17.40 2.88
CA ILE A 166 -11.78 -16.17 2.10
C ILE A 166 -10.92 -16.18 0.83
N GLN A 167 -9.63 -16.47 0.96
CA GLN A 167 -8.69 -16.49 -0.16
C GLN A 167 -9.02 -17.58 -1.19
N ARG A 168 -9.40 -18.78 -0.74
CA ARG A 168 -9.77 -19.89 -1.63
C ARG A 168 -11.02 -19.61 -2.47
N GLN A 169 -11.87 -18.71 -2.03
CA GLN A 169 -13.07 -18.29 -2.77
C GLN A 169 -12.87 -16.95 -3.49
N GLU A 170 -11.66 -16.41 -3.48
CA GLU A 170 -11.30 -15.14 -4.12
C GLU A 170 -12.22 -13.97 -3.69
N LEU A 171 -12.66 -13.99 -2.41
CA LEU A 171 -13.57 -12.99 -1.88
C LEU A 171 -12.86 -11.73 -1.45
N GLY A 172 -13.44 -10.60 -1.83
CA GLY A 172 -12.99 -9.28 -1.40
C GLY A 172 -11.80 -8.74 -2.17
N LEU A 173 -11.43 -7.53 -1.83
CA LEU A 173 -10.32 -6.78 -2.40
C LEU A 173 -9.05 -6.94 -1.57
N GLU A 174 -9.21 -6.85 -0.25
CA GLU A 174 -8.13 -6.90 0.73
C GLU A 174 -8.56 -7.78 1.91
N CYS A 175 -7.65 -8.61 2.41
CA CYS A 175 -7.90 -9.45 3.58
C CYS A 175 -6.62 -9.61 4.39
N PHE A 176 -6.69 -9.29 5.68
CA PHE A 176 -5.58 -9.46 6.62
C PHE A 176 -6.10 -9.63 8.04
N ALA A 177 -5.26 -10.14 8.94
CA ALA A 177 -5.61 -10.31 10.34
C ALA A 177 -4.70 -9.47 11.23
N LEU A 178 -5.29 -8.85 12.25
CA LEU A 178 -4.58 -8.11 13.29
C LEU A 178 -4.94 -8.66 14.67
N ASN A 179 -3.98 -8.67 15.57
CA ASN A 179 -4.26 -8.89 16.98
C ASN A 179 -4.84 -7.61 17.63
N ASN A 180 -5.33 -7.73 18.85
CA ASN A 180 -5.93 -6.60 19.58
C ASN A 180 -4.95 -5.45 19.83
N PHE A 181 -3.65 -5.74 19.95
CA PHE A 181 -2.63 -4.72 20.15
C PHE A 181 -2.45 -3.87 18.87
N ASP A 182 -2.23 -4.53 17.74
CA ASP A 182 -2.03 -3.85 16.47
C ASP A 182 -3.29 -3.11 16.03
N LEU A 183 -4.46 -3.72 16.18
CA LEU A 183 -5.74 -3.09 15.85
C LEU A 183 -5.99 -1.86 16.73
N ALA A 184 -5.75 -1.93 18.03
CA ALA A 184 -5.87 -0.79 18.93
C ALA A 184 -4.88 0.33 18.55
N ALA A 185 -3.64 -0.03 18.19
CA ALA A 185 -2.64 0.94 17.74
C ALA A 185 -3.08 1.67 16.46
N PHE A 186 -3.63 0.95 15.47
CA PHE A 186 -4.18 1.56 14.25
C PHE A 186 -5.35 2.51 14.54
N LEU A 187 -6.27 2.12 15.42
CA LEU A 187 -7.44 2.94 15.76
C LEU A 187 -7.08 4.22 16.53
N VAL A 188 -5.97 4.21 17.26
CA VAL A 188 -5.49 5.36 18.04
C VAL A 188 -4.55 6.25 17.22
N ALA A 189 -3.83 5.71 16.25
CA ALA A 189 -2.69 6.36 15.60
C ALA A 189 -3.04 7.42 14.54
N ASP A 190 -4.30 7.81 14.36
CA ASP A 190 -4.66 8.83 13.36
C ASP A 190 -4.77 10.25 13.96
N PRO A 191 -3.66 11.03 13.97
CA PRO A 191 -3.68 12.41 14.43
C PRO A 191 -4.59 13.30 13.58
N ALA A 192 -4.88 12.91 12.34
CA ALA A 192 -5.71 13.69 11.43
C ALA A 192 -7.19 13.65 11.82
N GLN A 193 -7.62 12.60 12.53
CA GLN A 193 -8.97 12.47 13.06
C GLN A 193 -9.13 13.05 14.46
N ASP A 194 -8.04 13.34 15.17
CA ASP A 194 -8.11 13.93 16.50
C ASP A 194 -8.59 15.38 16.43
N LYS A 195 -9.89 15.56 16.72
CA LYS A 195 -10.55 16.87 16.77
C LYS A 195 -9.89 17.83 17.78
N ASN A 196 -9.20 17.31 18.77
CA ASN A 196 -8.53 18.10 19.82
C ASN A 196 -7.21 18.68 19.30
N LEU A 197 -6.45 17.92 18.50
CA LEU A 197 -5.27 18.45 17.80
C LEU A 197 -5.64 19.53 16.80
N ARG A 198 -6.69 19.31 16.01
CA ARG A 198 -7.18 20.31 15.04
C ARG A 198 -7.65 21.63 15.71
N LYS A 199 -8.17 21.53 16.93
CA LYS A 199 -8.60 22.71 17.70
C LYS A 199 -7.47 23.37 18.49
N GLY A 200 -6.21 22.91 18.34
CA GLY A 200 -5.07 23.46 19.06
C GLY A 200 -5.07 23.21 20.58
N LYS A 201 -5.85 22.23 21.05
CA LYS A 201 -5.95 21.90 22.49
C LYS A 201 -4.60 21.44 23.09
N TYR A 202 -3.72 20.88 22.26
CA TYR A 202 -2.41 20.34 22.66
C TYR A 202 -1.26 21.15 22.06
N ILE A 203 -1.22 22.45 22.37
CA ILE A 203 -0.15 23.34 21.92
C ILE A 203 0.98 23.35 22.97
N GLY A 204 2.23 23.25 22.48
CA GLY A 204 3.44 23.27 23.28
C GLY A 204 3.78 21.93 23.96
N THR A 205 4.90 21.88 24.67
CA THR A 205 5.45 20.64 25.27
C THR A 205 4.50 19.98 26.28
N TYR A 206 3.80 20.77 27.08
CA TYR A 206 2.83 20.27 28.05
C TYR A 206 1.59 19.66 27.37
N GLY A 207 1.09 20.31 26.34
CA GLY A 207 -0.02 19.80 25.54
C GLY A 207 0.31 18.50 24.84
N ALA A 208 1.53 18.39 24.28
CA ALA A 208 2.00 17.16 23.65
C ALA A 208 2.12 15.98 24.63
N LYS A 209 2.61 16.23 25.86
CA LYS A 209 2.67 15.21 26.92
C LYS A 209 1.29 14.71 27.31
N ARG A 210 0.35 15.61 27.54
CA ARG A 210 -1.03 15.29 27.89
C ARG A 210 -1.74 14.51 26.78
N TRP A 211 -1.52 14.90 25.52
CA TRP A 211 -2.03 14.17 24.37
C TRP A 211 -1.51 12.73 24.33
N ALA A 212 -0.21 12.53 24.54
CA ALA A 212 0.38 11.20 24.58
C ALA A 212 -0.22 10.32 25.71
N GLU A 213 -0.43 10.89 26.89
CA GLU A 213 -1.08 10.20 28.04
C GLU A 213 -2.53 9.79 27.71
N GLU A 214 -3.30 10.68 27.08
CA GLU A 214 -4.67 10.40 26.61
C GLU A 214 -4.67 9.27 25.55
N GLN A 215 -3.71 9.26 24.62
CA GLN A 215 -3.56 8.22 23.60
C GLN A 215 -3.23 6.84 24.25
N VAL A 216 -2.32 6.80 25.20
CA VAL A 216 -2.00 5.56 25.93
C VAL A 216 -3.23 5.02 26.66
N THR A 217 -3.99 5.88 27.33
CA THR A 217 -5.21 5.47 28.03
C THR A 217 -6.27 4.94 27.06
N GLN A 218 -6.46 5.60 25.91
CA GLN A 218 -7.39 5.15 24.88
C GLN A 218 -6.95 3.82 24.27
N PHE A 219 -5.67 3.66 24.00
CA PHE A 219 -5.08 2.43 23.50
C PHE A 219 -5.35 1.25 24.44
N GLN A 220 -5.10 1.41 25.74
CA GLN A 220 -5.33 0.35 26.73
C GLN A 220 -6.80 -0.07 26.79
N ARG A 221 -7.72 0.89 26.81
CA ARG A 221 -9.17 0.61 26.78
C ARG A 221 -9.60 -0.14 25.52
N LEU A 222 -9.10 0.28 24.35
CA LEU A 222 -9.41 -0.39 23.08
C LEU A 222 -8.85 -1.81 23.06
N ARG A 223 -7.59 -1.99 23.49
CA ARG A 223 -6.95 -3.29 23.54
C ARG A 223 -7.71 -4.30 24.40
N GLU A 224 -8.27 -3.86 25.54
CA GLU A 224 -9.05 -4.72 26.44
C GLU A 224 -10.45 -5.04 25.87
N ALA A 225 -11.03 -4.13 25.10
CA ALA A 225 -12.37 -4.28 24.53
C ALA A 225 -12.39 -5.06 23.20
N LEU A 226 -11.25 -5.14 22.50
CA LEU A 226 -11.15 -5.79 21.20
C LEU A 226 -10.95 -7.31 21.32
N PRO A 227 -11.46 -8.11 20.37
CA PRO A 227 -11.18 -9.54 20.28
C PRO A 227 -9.67 -9.81 20.20
N ALA A 228 -9.23 -10.98 20.67
CA ALA A 228 -7.80 -11.36 20.62
C ALA A 228 -7.21 -11.23 19.22
N TRP A 229 -8.00 -11.63 18.21
CA TRP A 229 -7.68 -11.47 16.79
C TRP A 229 -8.89 -10.98 16.02
N THR A 230 -8.67 -10.24 14.96
CA THR A 230 -9.72 -9.77 14.05
C THR A 230 -9.24 -9.94 12.61
N VAL A 231 -10.00 -10.68 11.82
CA VAL A 231 -9.81 -10.71 10.36
C VAL A 231 -10.56 -9.52 9.77
N ILE A 232 -9.87 -8.72 8.99
CA ILE A 232 -10.40 -7.53 8.33
C ILE A 232 -10.47 -7.85 6.85
N ILE A 233 -11.67 -7.72 6.26
CA ILE A 233 -11.89 -7.92 4.84
C ILE A 233 -12.55 -6.69 4.23
N CYS A 234 -12.04 -6.23 3.10
CA CYS A 234 -12.62 -5.18 2.29
C CYS A 234 -13.34 -5.80 1.10
N LEU A 235 -14.67 -5.76 1.09
CA LEU A 235 -15.48 -6.15 -0.04
C LEU A 235 -15.60 -4.98 -1.02
N ALA A 236 -15.59 -5.26 -2.32
CA ALA A 236 -15.58 -4.22 -3.34
C ALA A 236 -16.49 -4.51 -4.51
N GLY A 237 -17.08 -3.44 -5.05
CA GLY A 237 -17.92 -3.49 -6.23
C GLY A 237 -17.47 -2.49 -7.29
N TRP A 238 -17.40 -2.94 -8.56
CA TRP A 238 -17.02 -2.13 -9.73
C TRP A 238 -18.13 -2.05 -10.76
N ALA A 239 -18.09 -1.04 -11.63
CA ALA A 239 -18.91 -0.87 -12.83
C ALA A 239 -20.42 -0.97 -12.63
N ARG A 240 -21.05 -2.05 -13.12
CA ARG A 240 -22.51 -2.24 -13.04
C ARG A 240 -22.89 -2.88 -11.72
N ARG A 241 -23.87 -2.27 -11.02
CA ARG A 241 -24.48 -2.78 -9.79
C ARG A 241 -23.43 -3.09 -8.70
N PRO A 242 -22.61 -2.10 -8.33
CA PRO A 242 -21.52 -2.33 -7.39
C PRO A 242 -22.02 -2.73 -6.00
N GLU A 243 -23.18 -2.22 -5.57
CA GLU A 243 -23.84 -2.57 -4.30
C GLU A 243 -24.27 -4.03 -4.28
N GLU A 244 -24.92 -4.51 -5.35
CA GLU A 244 -25.35 -5.91 -5.44
C GLU A 244 -24.16 -6.87 -5.37
N LYS A 245 -23.05 -6.52 -6.01
CA LYS A 245 -21.81 -7.33 -5.94
C LYS A 245 -21.27 -7.44 -4.53
N VAL A 246 -21.31 -6.36 -3.77
CA VAL A 246 -20.89 -6.37 -2.36
C VAL A 246 -21.84 -7.20 -1.51
N GLU A 247 -23.17 -7.12 -1.76
CA GLU A 247 -24.14 -7.94 -1.04
C GLU A 247 -23.98 -9.44 -1.34
N TYR A 248 -23.73 -9.84 -2.58
CA TYR A 248 -23.41 -11.24 -2.90
C TYR A 248 -22.16 -11.73 -2.16
N GLN A 249 -21.07 -10.95 -2.14
CA GLN A 249 -19.87 -11.29 -1.39
C GLN A 249 -20.14 -11.42 0.12
N LYS A 250 -21.07 -10.63 0.69
CA LYS A 250 -21.48 -10.76 2.10
C LYS A 250 -22.23 -12.06 2.36
N LEU A 251 -23.08 -12.50 1.40
CA LEU A 251 -23.79 -13.79 1.51
C LEU A 251 -22.76 -14.93 1.48
N ASP A 252 -21.86 -14.92 0.52
CA ASP A 252 -20.78 -15.92 0.43
C ASP A 252 -19.96 -15.99 1.71
N LEU A 253 -19.63 -14.84 2.33
CA LEU A 253 -18.94 -14.80 3.62
C LEU A 253 -19.76 -15.42 4.77
N ARG A 254 -21.07 -15.24 4.79
CA ARG A 254 -21.95 -15.88 5.81
C ARG A 254 -21.95 -17.39 5.69
N ASP A 255 -21.89 -17.90 4.47
CA ASP A 255 -21.85 -19.33 4.21
C ASP A 255 -20.50 -19.98 4.57
N LEU A 256 -19.46 -19.15 4.78
CA LEU A 256 -18.13 -19.57 5.25
C LEU A 256 -18.00 -19.65 6.77
N ALA A 257 -18.86 -18.97 7.53
CA ALA A 257 -18.82 -18.90 8.98
C ALA A 257 -19.48 -20.13 9.60
#